data_04b5edd5ec0373578c8e7250e68cd02e
#
_entry.id   04b5edd5ec0373578c8e7250e68cd02e
#
_cell.length_a   1.000
_cell.length_b   1.000
_cell.length_c   1.000
_cell.angle_alpha   90.00
_cell.angle_beta   90.00
_cell.angle_gamma   90.00
#
_symmetry.space_group_name_H-M   'P 1'
#
loop_
_entity.id
_entity.type
_entity.pdbx_description
1 polymer ?
#
loop_
_entity_poly.entity_id
_entity_poly.type
_entity_poly.pdbx_seq_one_letter_code
_entity_poly.pdbx_strand_id
1 'polypeptide(L)'
;MNNNLQTIQNVYEAFGKGDVPFIINCLADDVQWEQWADNWAQKAGVPWMAARQGKEAVLEFFKALGQLAIKDFQVLSIMSSENQVAAEFVIEAEVPVTGKHYRDEELHLWTFNADGKITRLRHYLDTAKHIAVTG
;
A
#
# COMPACT_ATOMS: atom_id res chain seq x y z
N MET A 1 -14.13 3.41 21.54
CA MET A 1 -13.39 4.26 20.60
C MET A 1 -12.13 3.51 20.15
N ASN A 2 -11.86 3.45 18.86
CA ASN A 2 -10.70 2.75 18.36
C ASN A 2 -9.58 3.71 18.00
N ASN A 3 -8.37 3.18 17.86
CA ASN A 3 -7.18 3.95 17.54
C ASN A 3 -6.71 3.70 16.09
N ASN A 4 -7.63 3.31 15.21
CA ASN A 4 -7.27 2.92 13.85
C ASN A 4 -6.59 4.05 13.07
N LEU A 5 -7.10 5.28 13.23
CA LEU A 5 -6.49 6.45 12.60
C LEU A 5 -5.03 6.62 13.04
N GLN A 6 -4.78 6.53 14.34
CA GLN A 6 -3.44 6.66 14.88
C GLN A 6 -2.53 5.53 14.38
N THR A 7 -3.07 4.31 14.31
CA THR A 7 -2.31 3.17 13.78
C THR A 7 -1.83 3.45 12.37
N ILE A 8 -2.69 3.99 11.51
CA ILE A 8 -2.31 4.28 10.12
C ILE A 8 -1.31 5.44 10.06
N GLN A 9 -1.46 6.47 10.89
CA GLN A 9 -0.45 7.52 10.97
C GLN A 9 0.92 6.94 11.34
N ASN A 10 0.94 6.01 12.29
CA ASN A 10 2.18 5.33 12.70
C ASN A 10 2.74 4.43 11.60
N VAL A 11 1.86 3.80 10.81
CA VAL A 11 2.29 2.98 9.66
C VAL A 11 3.03 3.84 8.63
N TYR A 12 2.51 5.02 8.30
CA TYR A 12 3.18 5.91 7.34
C TYR A 12 4.49 6.45 7.91
N GLU A 13 4.54 6.74 9.19
CA GLU A 13 5.78 7.15 9.83
C GLU A 13 6.83 6.04 9.76
N ALA A 14 6.42 4.81 10.04
CA ALA A 14 7.30 3.64 9.95
C ALA A 14 7.78 3.42 8.52
N PHE A 15 6.89 3.60 7.55
CA PHE A 15 7.25 3.48 6.14
C PHE A 15 8.34 4.49 5.76
N GLY A 16 8.21 5.72 6.20
CA GLY A 16 9.21 6.76 5.96
C GLY A 16 10.57 6.47 6.58
N LYS A 17 10.61 5.65 7.65
CA LYS A 17 11.83 5.24 8.33
C LYS A 17 12.38 3.90 7.84
N GLY A 18 11.65 3.22 6.96
CA GLY A 18 12.02 1.87 6.54
C GLY A 18 11.76 0.80 7.59
N ASP A 19 10.89 1.07 8.56
CA ASP A 19 10.58 0.15 9.66
C ASP A 19 9.49 -0.85 9.26
N VAL A 20 9.83 -1.77 8.39
CA VAL A 20 8.92 -2.81 7.92
C VAL A 20 8.40 -3.70 9.05
N PRO A 21 9.25 -4.14 10.02
CA PRO A 21 8.74 -4.96 11.13
C PRO A 21 7.59 -4.31 11.90
N PHE A 22 7.63 -2.99 12.11
CA PHE A 22 6.52 -2.31 12.76
C PHE A 22 5.23 -2.45 11.97
N ILE A 23 5.29 -2.25 10.65
CA ILE A 23 4.13 -2.36 9.77
C ILE A 23 3.55 -3.77 9.82
N ILE A 24 4.41 -4.78 9.72
CA ILE A 24 3.98 -6.19 9.76
C ILE A 24 3.28 -6.51 11.08
N ASN A 25 3.76 -5.95 12.19
CA ASN A 25 3.14 -6.16 13.51
C ASN A 25 1.74 -5.53 13.62
N CYS A 26 1.40 -4.57 12.76
CA CYS A 26 0.07 -3.98 12.72
C CYS A 26 -0.94 -4.85 11.97
N LEU A 27 -0.49 -5.88 11.27
CA LEU A 27 -1.33 -6.71 10.42
C LEU A 27 -1.91 -7.91 11.17
N ALA A 28 -3.11 -8.32 10.79
CA ALA A 28 -3.66 -9.60 11.20
C ALA A 28 -2.90 -10.73 10.48
N ASP A 29 -2.89 -11.93 11.08
CA ASP A 29 -2.15 -13.06 10.50
C ASP A 29 -2.64 -13.45 9.11
N ASP A 30 -3.95 -13.26 8.85
CA ASP A 30 -4.59 -13.61 7.59
C ASP A 30 -4.87 -12.39 6.71
N VAL A 31 -4.11 -11.31 6.87
CA VAL A 31 -4.31 -10.06 6.14
C VAL A 31 -4.44 -10.29 4.63
N GLN A 32 -5.40 -9.60 4.02
CA GLN A 32 -5.62 -9.62 2.58
C GLN A 32 -5.04 -8.33 1.99
N TRP A 33 -4.06 -8.48 1.11
CA TRP A 33 -3.34 -7.35 0.52
C TRP A 33 -3.59 -7.34 -0.97
N GLU A 34 -4.27 -6.30 -1.45
CA GLU A 34 -4.60 -6.13 -2.88
C GLU A 34 -5.45 -7.26 -3.44
N GLN A 35 -6.48 -7.69 -2.72
CA GLN A 35 -7.43 -8.68 -3.22
C GLN A 35 -8.48 -7.97 -4.07
N TRP A 36 -8.42 -8.16 -5.37
CA TRP A 36 -9.32 -7.56 -6.35
C TRP A 36 -9.96 -8.64 -7.21
N ALA A 37 -11.22 -8.41 -7.61
CA ALA A 37 -11.89 -9.29 -8.57
C ALA A 37 -11.44 -8.96 -10.00
N ASP A 38 -11.17 -7.68 -10.28
CA ASP A 38 -10.86 -7.22 -11.63
C ASP A 38 -10.01 -5.94 -11.54
N ASN A 39 -8.71 -6.08 -11.67
CA ASN A 39 -7.79 -4.96 -11.59
C ASN A 39 -6.78 -5.02 -12.75
N TRP A 40 -6.75 -3.99 -13.58
CA TRP A 40 -5.92 -3.97 -14.77
C TRP A 40 -4.42 -4.03 -14.48
N ALA A 41 -3.97 -3.41 -13.39
CA ALA A 41 -2.56 -3.47 -13.01
C ALA A 41 -2.15 -4.88 -12.61
N GLN A 42 -3.02 -5.60 -11.89
CA GLN A 42 -2.76 -7.00 -11.56
C GLN A 42 -2.70 -7.87 -12.81
N LYS A 43 -3.64 -7.66 -13.75
CA LYS A 43 -3.67 -8.40 -15.00
C LYS A 43 -2.42 -8.17 -15.83
N ALA A 44 -1.86 -6.97 -15.76
CA ALA A 44 -0.64 -6.61 -16.47
C ALA A 44 0.63 -7.07 -15.77
N GLY A 45 0.52 -7.64 -14.57
CA GLY A 45 1.67 -8.16 -13.82
C GLY A 45 2.51 -7.11 -13.13
N VAL A 46 1.93 -5.96 -12.76
CA VAL A 46 2.63 -4.93 -12.00
C VAL A 46 3.03 -5.51 -10.64
N PRO A 47 4.34 -5.61 -10.32
CA PRO A 47 4.78 -6.38 -9.14
C PRO A 47 4.24 -5.90 -7.81
N TRP A 48 4.12 -4.58 -7.63
CA TRP A 48 3.63 -4.02 -6.35
C TRP A 48 2.10 -4.01 -6.25
N MET A 49 1.41 -4.52 -7.28
CA MET A 49 -0.06 -4.67 -7.26
C MET A 49 -0.50 -6.12 -7.21
N ALA A 50 0.42 -7.06 -7.04
CA ALA A 50 0.06 -8.47 -6.96
C ALA A 50 -0.76 -8.74 -5.69
N ALA A 51 -1.77 -9.60 -5.82
CA ALA A 51 -2.58 -10.02 -4.68
C ALA A 51 -1.74 -10.86 -3.72
N ARG A 52 -1.84 -10.59 -2.41
CA ARG A 52 -1.08 -11.30 -1.38
C ARG A 52 -1.97 -11.58 -0.19
N GLN A 53 -1.71 -12.69 0.49
CA GLN A 53 -2.43 -13.05 1.70
C GLN A 53 -1.45 -13.50 2.77
N GLY A 54 -1.61 -12.97 4.00
CA GLY A 54 -0.76 -13.30 5.12
C GLY A 54 0.47 -12.41 5.23
N LYS A 55 1.04 -12.36 6.44
CA LYS A 55 2.16 -11.46 6.75
C LYS A 55 3.40 -11.73 5.90
N GLU A 56 3.71 -13.02 5.65
CA GLU A 56 4.89 -13.37 4.85
C GLU A 56 4.75 -12.89 3.42
N ALA A 57 3.54 -12.99 2.86
CA ALA A 57 3.29 -12.50 1.50
C ALA A 57 3.42 -10.98 1.43
N VAL A 58 3.04 -10.27 2.50
CA VAL A 58 3.21 -8.82 2.56
C VAL A 58 4.69 -8.43 2.61
N LEU A 59 5.54 -9.25 3.23
CA LEU A 59 6.99 -9.03 3.14
C LEU A 59 7.46 -9.05 1.70
N GLU A 60 6.92 -9.93 0.87
CA GLU A 60 7.24 -9.96 -0.56
C GLU A 60 6.77 -8.69 -1.28
N PHE A 61 5.65 -8.08 -0.83
CA PHE A 61 5.24 -6.78 -1.34
C PHE A 61 6.33 -5.73 -1.10
N PHE A 62 6.88 -5.66 0.10
CA PHE A 62 7.92 -4.67 0.40
C PHE A 62 9.18 -4.91 -0.42
N LYS A 63 9.51 -6.17 -0.73
CA LYS A 63 10.60 -6.47 -1.66
C LYS A 63 10.29 -5.97 -3.06
N ALA A 64 9.06 -6.17 -3.53
CA ALA A 64 8.64 -5.66 -4.84
C ALA A 64 8.67 -4.15 -4.87
N LEU A 65 8.24 -3.50 -3.79
CA LEU A 65 8.27 -2.04 -3.66
C LEU A 65 9.70 -1.51 -3.72
N GLY A 66 10.68 -2.30 -3.30
CA GLY A 66 12.09 -1.96 -3.42
C GLY A 66 12.58 -1.81 -4.86
N GLN A 67 11.82 -2.24 -5.86
CA GLN A 67 12.11 -2.00 -7.26
C GLN A 67 11.81 -0.56 -7.68
N LEU A 68 11.14 0.20 -6.82
CA LEU A 68 10.84 1.61 -7.06
C LEU A 68 11.87 2.49 -6.33
N ALA A 69 12.29 3.55 -7.01
CA ALA A 69 13.00 4.64 -6.37
C ALA A 69 11.98 5.73 -6.08
N ILE A 70 11.49 5.79 -4.86
CA ILE A 70 10.48 6.77 -4.46
C ILE A 70 11.16 8.12 -4.27
N LYS A 71 10.72 9.11 -5.06
CA LYS A 71 11.30 10.45 -5.05
C LYS A 71 10.53 11.41 -4.15
N ASP A 72 9.22 11.20 -4.02
CA ASP A 72 8.35 12.02 -3.19
C ASP A 72 7.16 11.18 -2.75
N PHE A 73 6.76 11.35 -1.50
CA PHE A 73 5.60 10.67 -0.94
C PHE A 73 4.98 11.58 0.12
N GLN A 74 3.76 12.06 -0.15
CA GLN A 74 3.08 12.99 0.74
C GLN A 74 1.66 12.54 1.02
N VAL A 75 1.36 12.30 2.29
CA VAL A 75 -0.02 12.03 2.72
C VAL A 75 -0.76 13.35 2.78
N LEU A 76 -1.84 13.46 2.02
CA LEU A 76 -2.62 14.69 1.90
C LEU A 76 -3.77 14.74 2.89
N SER A 77 -4.40 13.60 3.16
CA SER A 77 -5.58 13.52 4.02
C SER A 77 -5.73 12.10 4.55
N ILE A 78 -6.12 11.98 5.80
CA ILE A 78 -6.46 10.69 6.42
C ILE A 78 -7.82 10.85 7.07
N MET A 79 -8.73 9.92 6.79
CA MET A 79 -10.07 9.94 7.36
C MET A 79 -10.45 8.54 7.81
N SER A 80 -11.24 8.44 8.86
CA SER A 80 -11.63 7.16 9.41
C SER A 80 -13.13 7.03 9.56
N SER A 81 -13.61 5.83 9.40
CA SER A 81 -14.94 5.40 9.77
C SER A 81 -14.82 4.38 10.89
N GLU A 82 -15.85 3.59 11.11
CA GLU A 82 -15.90 2.66 12.25
C GLU A 82 -14.77 1.64 12.24
N ASN A 83 -14.54 0.98 11.10
CA ASN A 83 -13.52 -0.07 10.99
C ASN A 83 -12.59 0.13 9.79
N GLN A 84 -12.59 1.32 9.19
CA GLN A 84 -11.75 1.60 8.03
C GLN A 84 -11.06 2.95 8.17
N VAL A 85 -9.89 3.05 7.56
CA VAL A 85 -9.15 4.30 7.41
C VAL A 85 -8.80 4.46 5.94
N ALA A 86 -9.11 5.62 5.38
CA ALA A 86 -8.72 5.98 4.02
C ALA A 86 -7.63 7.04 4.09
N ALA A 87 -6.58 6.88 3.32
CA ALA A 87 -5.48 7.83 3.25
C ALA A 87 -5.24 8.20 1.79
N GLU A 88 -5.41 9.49 1.50
CA GLU A 88 -5.11 10.06 0.18
C GLU A 88 -3.67 10.56 0.19
N PHE A 89 -2.91 10.22 -0.84
CA PHE A 89 -1.52 10.64 -0.93
C PHE A 89 -1.10 10.83 -2.37
N VAL A 90 0.03 11.51 -2.55
CA VAL A 90 0.68 11.63 -3.84
C VAL A 90 2.04 10.95 -3.77
N ILE A 91 2.39 10.24 -4.83
CA ILE A 91 3.67 9.57 -4.94
C ILE A 91 4.32 9.91 -6.28
N GLU A 92 5.63 10.12 -6.23
CA GLU A 92 6.46 10.22 -7.42
C GLU A 92 7.58 9.20 -7.30
N ALA A 93 7.71 8.35 -8.31
CA ALA A 93 8.66 7.25 -8.27
C ALA A 93 9.23 6.96 -9.64
N GLU A 94 10.40 6.36 -9.65
CA GLU A 94 11.07 5.86 -10.85
C GLU A 94 11.22 4.36 -10.75
N VAL A 95 11.08 3.67 -11.88
CA VAL A 95 11.37 2.24 -12.00
C VAL A 95 12.74 2.12 -12.67
N PRO A 96 13.83 1.89 -11.90
CA PRO A 96 15.19 1.94 -12.46
C PRO A 96 15.41 0.95 -13.61
N VAL A 97 14.76 -0.22 -13.56
CA VAL A 97 14.92 -1.26 -14.58
C VAL A 97 14.45 -0.76 -15.95
N THR A 98 13.37 0.02 -16.00
CA THR A 98 12.84 0.54 -17.27
C THR A 98 13.30 1.98 -17.56
N GLY A 99 13.80 2.68 -16.55
CA GLY A 99 14.13 4.11 -16.63
C GLY A 99 12.92 5.02 -16.68
N LYS A 100 11.72 4.48 -16.50
CA LYS A 100 10.48 5.25 -16.56
C LYS A 100 10.09 5.73 -15.17
N HIS A 101 9.35 6.83 -15.14
CA HIS A 101 8.87 7.39 -13.88
C HIS A 101 7.41 7.82 -13.99
N TYR A 102 6.76 7.98 -12.82
CA TYR A 102 5.38 8.41 -12.75
C TYR A 102 5.15 9.28 -11.52
N ARG A 103 4.10 10.08 -11.60
CA ARG A 103 3.51 10.79 -10.47
C ARG A 103 2.03 10.44 -10.43
N ASP A 104 1.53 10.01 -9.28
CA ASP A 104 0.16 9.53 -9.14
C ASP A 104 -0.46 10.03 -7.85
N GLU A 105 -1.76 10.32 -7.89
CA GLU A 105 -2.56 10.59 -6.71
C GLU A 105 -3.32 9.32 -6.38
N GLU A 106 -3.11 8.78 -5.18
CA GLU A 106 -3.54 7.44 -4.82
C GLU A 106 -4.28 7.44 -3.49
N LEU A 107 -4.97 6.35 -3.23
CA LEU A 107 -5.69 6.18 -1.97
C LEU A 107 -5.51 4.76 -1.46
N HIS A 108 -5.07 4.66 -0.20
CA HIS A 108 -5.09 3.40 0.53
C HIS A 108 -6.37 3.29 1.33
N LEU A 109 -7.05 2.15 1.22
CA LEU A 109 -8.19 1.83 2.08
C LEU A 109 -7.80 0.66 2.97
N TRP A 110 -7.67 0.96 4.27
CA TRP A 110 -7.27 0.02 5.31
C TRP A 110 -8.51 -0.45 6.05
N THR A 111 -8.67 -1.76 6.24
CA THR A 111 -9.76 -2.33 7.01
C THR A 111 -9.19 -3.02 8.24
N PHE A 112 -9.88 -2.90 9.38
CA PHE A 112 -9.42 -3.37 10.69
C PHE A 112 -10.42 -4.38 11.27
N ASN A 113 -9.91 -5.30 12.10
CA ASN A 113 -10.76 -6.17 12.92
C ASN A 113 -10.99 -5.54 14.30
N ALA A 114 -11.74 -6.25 15.15
CA ALA A 114 -12.08 -5.78 16.49
C ALA A 114 -10.87 -5.66 17.41
N ASP A 115 -9.77 -6.35 17.11
CA ASP A 115 -8.53 -6.30 17.89
C ASP A 115 -7.61 -5.16 17.46
N GLY A 116 -8.05 -4.34 16.50
CA GLY A 116 -7.26 -3.21 16.01
C GLY A 116 -6.15 -3.63 15.05
N LYS A 117 -6.23 -4.82 14.48
CA LYS A 117 -5.28 -5.29 13.47
C LYS A 117 -5.81 -5.04 12.07
N ILE A 118 -4.91 -4.75 11.14
CA ILE A 118 -5.26 -4.53 9.75
C ILE A 118 -5.54 -5.88 9.08
N THR A 119 -6.77 -6.03 8.55
CA THR A 119 -7.19 -7.27 7.89
C THR A 119 -7.16 -7.17 6.39
N ARG A 120 -7.14 -5.94 5.86
CA ARG A 120 -7.19 -5.75 4.41
C ARG A 120 -6.60 -4.40 4.03
N LEU A 121 -5.83 -4.40 2.94
CA LEU A 121 -5.44 -3.17 2.23
C LEU A 121 -5.91 -3.26 0.79
N ARG A 122 -6.53 -2.21 0.30
CA ARG A 122 -6.70 -1.95 -1.13
C ARG A 122 -6.06 -0.64 -1.50
N HIS A 123 -5.40 -0.63 -2.63
CA HIS A 123 -4.62 0.47 -3.14
C HIS A 123 -5.30 0.97 -4.42
N TYR A 124 -6.05 2.06 -4.32
CA TYR A 124 -6.74 2.66 -5.47
C TYR A 124 -5.77 3.61 -6.16
N LEU A 125 -5.48 3.34 -7.41
CA LEU A 125 -4.49 4.08 -8.14
C LEU A 125 -4.85 4.15 -9.64
N ASP A 126 -4.12 4.97 -10.38
CA ASP A 126 -4.28 5.03 -11.83
C ASP A 126 -3.50 3.87 -12.45
N THR A 127 -4.21 2.79 -12.75
CA THR A 127 -3.60 1.55 -13.24
C THR A 127 -2.81 1.76 -14.53
N ALA A 128 -3.27 2.65 -15.40
CA ALA A 128 -2.58 2.93 -16.66
C ALA A 128 -1.17 3.48 -16.45
N LYS A 129 -0.98 4.36 -15.45
CA LYS A 129 0.34 4.89 -15.12
C LYS A 129 1.29 3.80 -14.67
N HIS A 130 0.81 2.89 -13.82
CA HIS A 130 1.63 1.81 -13.28
C HIS A 130 1.98 0.79 -14.35
N ILE A 131 1.05 0.46 -15.22
CA ILE A 131 1.30 -0.43 -16.35
C ILE A 131 2.36 0.17 -17.27
N ALA A 132 2.25 1.46 -17.57
CA ALA A 132 3.14 2.14 -18.51
C ALA A 132 4.60 2.13 -18.05
N VAL A 133 4.87 2.13 -16.74
CA VAL A 133 6.26 2.19 -16.23
C VAL A 133 6.90 0.82 -16.03
N THR A 134 6.13 -0.27 -16.10
CA THR A 134 6.65 -1.62 -15.87
C THR A 134 7.08 -2.33 -17.17
N GLY A 135 6.64 -1.87 -18.27
CA GLY A 135 6.94 -2.48 -19.57
C GLY A 135 7.00 -1.45 -20.66
#